data_d6e1498acdcabad75cad040c751d61db
#
_entry.id   d6e1498acdcabad75cad040c751d61db
#
_cell.length_a   1.000
_cell.length_b   1.000
_cell.length_c   1.000
_cell.angle_alpha   90.00
_cell.angle_beta   90.00
_cell.angle_gamma   90.00
#
_symmetry.space_group_name_H-M   'P 1'
#
loop_
_entity.id
_entity.type
_entity.pdbx_description
1 polymer ?
#
loop_
_entity_poly.entity_id
_entity_poly.type
_entity_poly.pdbx_seq_one_letter_code
_entity_poly.pdbx_strand_id
1 'polypeptide(L)'
;MSEDFKVKDINQADFGRKEIAIAESEMPGLMALRKEYKGKKPLQGARTVGCLHMTIQTAVLIETLVELGAEVRWSSCNIFSTQDHAAAAIAQKGIPVYAWKGETEKEYIWCIKQTIEGKKNWKPNMLLDDGGDLTAMMHKDYKDLLKTVKGLSEETTTGIKALKKMEAEKKLLVPAINVNDSVTKSKFDNLYGCRESLVDGIKRATDVMMSGKTAIVAGFGDVGKGSAAS
;
A
#
# COMPACT_ATOMS: atom_id res chain seq x y z
N MET A 1 11.51 18.14 18.77
CA MET A 1 10.27 17.37 18.56
C MET A 1 10.67 16.10 17.86
N SER A 2 10.30 14.92 18.36
CA SER A 2 10.62 13.66 17.67
C SER A 2 9.93 13.68 16.29
N GLU A 3 10.69 13.36 15.27
CA GLU A 3 10.16 13.22 13.90
C GLU A 3 9.06 12.15 13.87
N ASP A 4 8.00 12.40 13.09
CA ASP A 4 6.84 11.49 12.99
C ASP A 4 6.99 10.54 11.79
N PHE A 5 8.17 9.98 11.63
CA PHE A 5 8.48 8.99 10.60
C PHE A 5 9.69 8.14 11.01
N LYS A 6 9.86 7.01 10.34
CA LYS A 6 11.11 6.24 10.33
C LYS A 6 11.30 5.61 8.97
N VAL A 7 12.39 5.99 8.31
CA VAL A 7 12.83 5.50 6.99
C VAL A 7 14.28 5.06 7.05
N LYS A 8 14.76 4.38 6.02
CA LYS A 8 16.14 3.88 5.96
C LYS A 8 17.17 5.01 5.96
N ASP A 9 16.99 5.96 5.05
CA ASP A 9 17.88 7.10 4.85
C ASP A 9 17.10 8.26 4.22
N ILE A 10 16.90 9.32 4.98
CA ILE A 10 16.19 10.52 4.55
C ILE A 10 16.89 11.28 3.41
N ASN A 11 18.22 11.11 3.27
CA ASN A 11 19.00 11.78 2.22
C ASN A 11 18.66 11.29 0.81
N GLN A 12 17.93 10.17 0.69
CA GLN A 12 17.43 9.68 -0.61
C GLN A 12 16.19 10.41 -1.12
N ALA A 13 15.66 11.37 -0.38
CA ALA A 13 14.40 12.04 -0.69
C ALA A 13 14.40 12.74 -2.07
N ASP A 14 15.48 13.41 -2.44
CA ASP A 14 15.60 14.10 -3.73
C ASP A 14 15.59 13.13 -4.92
N PHE A 15 16.23 11.97 -4.76
CA PHE A 15 16.16 10.90 -5.74
C PHE A 15 14.72 10.32 -5.80
N GLY A 16 14.14 10.06 -4.63
CA GLY A 16 12.76 9.60 -4.52
C GLY A 16 11.76 10.55 -5.21
N ARG A 17 11.96 11.87 -5.08
CA ARG A 17 11.10 12.85 -5.74
C ARG A 17 11.14 12.76 -7.28
N LYS A 18 12.32 12.51 -7.86
CA LYS A 18 12.47 12.31 -9.30
C LYS A 18 11.76 11.04 -9.78
N GLU A 19 11.92 9.93 -9.05
CA GLU A 19 11.27 8.66 -9.36
C GLU A 19 9.74 8.75 -9.21
N ILE A 20 9.24 9.46 -8.20
CA ILE A 20 7.79 9.69 -8.03
C ILE A 20 7.24 10.54 -9.18
N ALA A 21 8.00 11.50 -9.70
CA ALA A 21 7.57 12.29 -10.86
C ALA A 21 7.43 11.44 -12.13
N ILE A 22 8.26 10.40 -12.29
CA ILE A 22 8.08 9.40 -13.36
C ILE A 22 6.79 8.62 -13.12
N ALA A 23 6.56 8.12 -11.90
CA ALA A 23 5.35 7.38 -11.55
C ALA A 23 4.07 8.21 -11.77
N GLU A 24 4.08 9.51 -11.52
CA GLU A 24 2.95 10.41 -11.82
C GLU A 24 2.55 10.36 -13.30
N SER A 25 3.52 10.29 -14.22
CA SER A 25 3.22 10.18 -15.66
C SER A 25 2.63 8.83 -16.07
N GLU A 26 2.86 7.79 -15.27
CA GLU A 26 2.37 6.44 -15.50
C GLU A 26 1.01 6.16 -14.80
N MET A 27 0.55 7.10 -13.98
CA MET A 27 -0.68 6.96 -13.17
C MET A 27 -1.73 8.02 -13.54
N PRO A 28 -2.21 8.05 -14.80
CA PRO A 28 -3.09 9.10 -15.30
C PRO A 28 -4.44 9.16 -14.56
N GLY A 29 -4.92 8.05 -14.00
CA GLY A 29 -6.16 8.02 -13.22
C GLY A 29 -6.06 8.85 -11.94
N LEU A 30 -5.01 8.67 -11.14
CA LEU A 30 -4.79 9.47 -9.92
C LEU A 30 -4.51 10.94 -10.26
N MET A 31 -3.75 11.20 -11.32
CA MET A 31 -3.47 12.58 -11.75
C MET A 31 -4.71 13.29 -12.26
N ALA A 32 -5.64 12.57 -12.91
CA ALA A 32 -6.95 13.09 -13.29
C ALA A 32 -7.79 13.47 -12.07
N LEU A 33 -7.80 12.63 -11.02
CA LEU A 33 -8.48 12.94 -9.76
C LEU A 33 -7.90 14.20 -9.10
N ARG A 34 -6.59 14.35 -9.03
CA ARG A 34 -5.97 15.59 -8.52
C ARG A 34 -6.46 16.82 -9.30
N LYS A 35 -6.52 16.72 -10.63
CA LYS A 35 -7.00 17.80 -11.50
C LYS A 35 -8.49 18.11 -11.28
N GLU A 36 -9.34 17.08 -11.24
CA GLU A 36 -10.79 17.21 -11.07
C GLU A 36 -11.18 17.85 -9.73
N TYR A 37 -10.51 17.44 -8.66
CA TYR A 37 -10.80 17.91 -7.31
C TYR A 37 -9.88 19.03 -6.83
N LYS A 38 -9.11 19.65 -7.72
CA LYS A 38 -8.20 20.74 -7.36
C LYS A 38 -8.93 21.82 -6.54
N GLY A 39 -8.49 22.03 -5.31
CA GLY A 39 -9.06 23.01 -4.38
C GLY A 39 -10.36 22.61 -3.68
N LYS A 40 -10.97 21.46 -3.99
CA LYS A 40 -12.26 21.04 -3.40
C LYS A 40 -12.12 20.21 -2.11
N LYS A 41 -10.99 19.56 -1.87
CA LYS A 41 -10.70 18.72 -0.69
C LYS A 41 -11.81 17.75 -0.26
N PRO A 42 -12.27 16.84 -1.15
CA PRO A 42 -13.38 15.94 -0.84
C PRO A 42 -13.08 14.95 0.30
N LEU A 43 -11.80 14.73 0.64
CA LEU A 43 -11.37 13.88 1.75
C LEU A 43 -11.05 14.66 3.03
N GLN A 44 -11.48 15.92 3.14
CA GLN A 44 -11.27 16.68 4.36
C GLN A 44 -11.90 15.98 5.57
N GLY A 45 -11.10 15.79 6.63
CA GLY A 45 -11.49 15.05 7.82
C GLY A 45 -11.31 13.53 7.73
N ALA A 46 -10.90 13.00 6.58
CA ALA A 46 -10.42 11.62 6.50
C ALA A 46 -9.05 11.51 7.19
N ARG A 47 -8.93 10.55 8.09
CA ARG A 47 -7.68 10.17 8.76
C ARG A 47 -7.40 8.73 8.40
N THR A 48 -6.55 8.56 7.40
CA THR A 48 -6.28 7.28 6.76
C THR A 48 -5.00 6.65 7.30
N VAL A 49 -5.11 5.42 7.79
CA VAL A 49 -3.96 4.54 7.98
C VAL A 49 -3.86 3.63 6.78
N GLY A 50 -2.70 3.63 6.12
CA GLY A 50 -2.39 2.74 5.03
C GLY A 50 -1.30 1.72 5.40
N CYS A 51 -1.53 0.48 5.01
CA CYS A 51 -0.56 -0.62 5.06
C CYS A 51 -0.51 -1.26 3.68
N LEU A 52 0.36 -0.72 2.81
CA LEU A 52 0.50 -1.14 1.42
C LEU A 52 1.91 -0.81 0.95
N HIS A 53 2.44 -1.59 0.01
CA HIS A 53 3.81 -1.48 -0.49
C HIS A 53 4.28 -0.03 -0.64
N MET A 54 5.34 0.38 0.09
CA MET A 54 5.82 1.77 0.05
C MET A 54 6.73 1.98 -1.18
N THR A 55 6.11 2.01 -2.35
CA THR A 55 6.75 2.23 -3.65
C THR A 55 6.55 3.66 -4.16
N ILE A 56 7.19 4.00 -5.28
CA ILE A 56 6.99 5.30 -5.94
C ILE A 56 5.53 5.48 -6.39
N GLN A 57 4.85 4.41 -6.81
CA GLN A 57 3.44 4.44 -7.20
C GLN A 57 2.54 4.69 -5.98
N THR A 58 2.83 4.04 -4.86
CA THR A 58 2.12 4.30 -3.60
C THR A 58 2.37 5.71 -3.09
N ALA A 59 3.56 6.27 -3.31
CA ALA A 59 3.82 7.67 -3.00
C ALA A 59 2.90 8.62 -3.77
N VAL A 60 2.62 8.35 -5.06
CA VAL A 60 1.62 9.11 -5.84
C VAL A 60 0.22 8.98 -5.22
N LEU A 61 -0.18 7.79 -4.76
CA LEU A 61 -1.45 7.60 -4.06
C LEU A 61 -1.50 8.40 -2.76
N ILE A 62 -0.49 8.30 -1.91
CA ILE A 62 -0.41 9.04 -0.64
C ILE A 62 -0.55 10.54 -0.87
N GLU A 63 0.23 11.09 -1.80
CA GLU A 63 0.18 12.52 -2.13
C GLU A 63 -1.19 12.92 -2.71
N THR A 64 -1.82 12.04 -3.47
CA THR A 64 -3.18 12.28 -3.98
C THR A 64 -4.19 12.35 -2.83
N LEU A 65 -4.15 11.42 -1.88
CA LEU A 65 -5.02 11.46 -0.70
C LEU A 65 -4.84 12.74 0.11
N VAL A 66 -3.59 13.17 0.32
CA VAL A 66 -3.26 14.41 1.04
C VAL A 66 -3.73 15.64 0.28
N GLU A 67 -3.52 15.69 -1.04
CA GLU A 67 -4.00 16.81 -1.88
C GLU A 67 -5.53 16.92 -1.86
N LEU A 68 -6.22 15.79 -1.82
CA LEU A 68 -7.68 15.70 -1.67
C LEU A 68 -8.17 16.03 -0.25
N GLY A 69 -7.26 16.28 0.71
CA GLY A 69 -7.56 16.77 2.05
C GLY A 69 -7.49 15.73 3.17
N ALA A 70 -7.05 14.52 2.91
CA ALA A 70 -6.86 13.50 3.96
C ALA A 70 -5.60 13.76 4.80
N GLU A 71 -5.66 13.40 6.07
CA GLU A 71 -4.49 13.14 6.90
C GLU A 71 -4.10 11.67 6.72
N VAL A 72 -2.83 11.39 6.44
CA VAL A 72 -2.37 10.05 6.09
C VAL A 72 -1.20 9.63 6.98
N ARG A 73 -1.19 8.37 7.39
CA ARG A 73 -0.06 7.69 8.02
C ARG A 73 0.15 6.36 7.32
N TRP A 74 1.39 5.99 7.03
CA TRP A 74 1.68 4.87 6.14
C TRP A 74 2.75 3.93 6.64
N SER A 75 2.54 2.62 6.43
CA SER A 75 3.55 1.56 6.56
C SER A 75 3.50 0.64 5.34
N SER A 76 4.55 -0.15 5.14
CA SER A 76 4.53 -1.19 4.11
C SER A 76 3.76 -2.42 4.59
N CYS A 77 3.19 -3.18 3.67
CA CYS A 77 2.58 -4.49 3.92
C CYS A 77 3.55 -5.66 3.68
N ASN A 78 4.82 -5.37 3.44
CA ASN A 78 5.84 -6.40 3.18
C ASN A 78 7.23 -5.88 3.56
N ILE A 79 8.03 -6.74 4.19
CA ILE A 79 9.36 -6.40 4.73
C ILE A 79 10.43 -6.12 3.64
N PHE A 80 10.19 -6.48 2.37
CA PHE A 80 11.17 -6.32 1.28
C PHE A 80 10.73 -5.37 0.18
N SER A 81 9.46 -4.99 0.11
CA SER A 81 8.92 -4.25 -1.05
C SER A 81 9.12 -2.75 -1.01
N THR A 82 9.48 -2.18 0.13
CA THR A 82 9.72 -0.73 0.24
C THR A 82 10.84 -0.28 -0.70
N GLN A 83 10.58 0.80 -1.44
CA GLN A 83 11.60 1.59 -2.11
C GLN A 83 12.02 2.72 -1.15
N ASP A 84 13.22 2.61 -0.58
CA ASP A 84 13.68 3.48 0.51
C ASP A 84 13.67 4.97 0.12
N HIS A 85 13.98 5.28 -1.14
CA HIS A 85 13.92 6.63 -1.67
C HIS A 85 12.47 7.18 -1.78
N ALA A 86 11.49 6.32 -2.06
CA ALA A 86 10.08 6.72 -2.05
C ALA A 86 9.60 7.07 -0.63
N ALA A 87 9.94 6.22 0.35
CA ALA A 87 9.64 6.48 1.76
C ALA A 87 10.30 7.78 2.25
N ALA A 88 11.57 8.02 1.88
CA ALA A 88 12.29 9.24 2.20
C ALA A 88 11.61 10.49 1.64
N ALA A 89 11.17 10.45 0.37
CA ALA A 89 10.49 11.58 -0.27
C ALA A 89 9.15 11.93 0.42
N ILE A 90 8.40 10.92 0.84
CA ILE A 90 7.14 11.12 1.59
C ILE A 90 7.42 11.68 2.98
N ALA A 91 8.43 11.14 3.69
CA ALA A 91 8.84 11.63 5.00
C ALA A 91 9.32 13.09 4.94
N GLN A 92 10.09 13.48 3.94
CA GLN A 92 10.60 14.85 3.75
C GLN A 92 9.46 15.87 3.59
N LYS A 93 8.33 15.45 3.02
CA LYS A 93 7.11 16.28 2.93
C LYS A 93 6.34 16.40 4.25
N GLY A 94 6.82 15.78 5.32
CA GLY A 94 6.17 15.79 6.63
C GLY A 94 4.98 14.84 6.74
N ILE A 95 4.82 13.91 5.80
CA ILE A 95 3.78 12.87 5.87
C ILE A 95 4.33 11.71 6.70
N PRO A 96 3.66 11.28 7.78
CA PRO A 96 4.10 10.18 8.61
C PRO A 96 4.22 8.87 7.83
N VAL A 97 5.43 8.33 7.73
CA VAL A 97 5.73 7.06 7.07
C VAL A 97 6.73 6.25 7.89
N TYR A 98 6.44 4.98 8.05
CA TYR A 98 7.25 4.02 8.80
C TYR A 98 7.47 2.80 7.90
N ALA A 99 8.54 2.83 7.11
CA ALA A 99 8.86 1.76 6.16
C ALA A 99 10.31 1.83 5.68
N TRP A 100 10.96 0.67 5.55
CA TRP A 100 12.25 0.51 4.88
C TRP A 100 12.41 -0.90 4.33
N LYS A 101 13.24 -1.06 3.33
CA LYS A 101 13.55 -2.38 2.79
C LYS A 101 14.42 -3.18 3.77
N GLY A 102 13.99 -4.42 4.06
CA GLY A 102 14.70 -5.34 4.95
C GLY A 102 14.34 -5.14 6.41
N GLU A 103 13.11 -4.75 6.70
CA GLU A 103 12.55 -4.82 8.05
C GLU A 103 12.60 -6.25 8.58
N THR A 104 12.86 -6.40 9.87
CA THR A 104 12.57 -7.64 10.57
C THR A 104 11.07 -7.74 10.85
N GLU A 105 10.54 -8.93 11.13
CA GLU A 105 9.12 -9.10 11.48
C GLU A 105 8.69 -8.22 12.67
N LYS A 106 9.59 -8.04 13.66
CA LYS A 106 9.31 -7.16 14.80
C LYS A 106 9.21 -5.69 14.42
N GLU A 107 10.09 -5.24 13.53
CA GLU A 107 10.06 -3.87 13.01
C GLU A 107 8.84 -3.64 12.14
N TYR A 108 8.47 -4.58 11.28
CA TYR A 108 7.26 -4.55 10.47
C TYR A 108 5.99 -4.35 11.34
N ILE A 109 5.82 -5.17 12.36
CA ILE A 109 4.70 -5.04 13.31
C ILE A 109 4.76 -3.69 14.04
N TRP A 110 5.95 -3.24 14.43
CA TRP A 110 6.15 -1.94 15.06
C TRP A 110 5.76 -0.79 14.11
N CYS A 111 6.13 -0.85 12.83
CA CYS A 111 5.76 0.14 11.82
C CYS A 111 4.23 0.29 11.68
N ILE A 112 3.50 -0.82 11.58
CA ILE A 112 2.03 -0.79 11.53
C ILE A 112 1.48 -0.13 12.81
N LYS A 113 1.97 -0.49 13.99
CA LYS A 113 1.54 0.12 15.27
C LYS A 113 1.77 1.62 15.28
N GLN A 114 2.93 2.10 14.82
CA GLN A 114 3.21 3.54 14.74
C GLN A 114 2.21 4.29 13.86
N THR A 115 1.72 3.69 12.80
CA THR A 115 0.69 4.32 11.96
C THR A 115 -0.67 4.35 12.63
N ILE A 116 -1.03 3.32 13.39
CA ILE A 116 -2.31 3.23 14.12
C ILE A 116 -2.31 4.17 15.32
N GLU A 117 -1.28 4.10 16.15
CA GLU A 117 -1.20 4.85 17.42
C GLU A 117 -0.96 6.33 17.21
N GLY A 118 -0.12 6.69 16.25
CA GLY A 118 0.16 8.07 15.86
C GLY A 118 0.62 8.96 17.01
N LYS A 119 0.48 10.27 16.82
CA LYS A 119 0.70 11.27 17.86
C LYS A 119 -0.57 11.48 18.69
N LYS A 120 -0.43 12.19 19.83
CA LYS A 120 -1.54 12.56 20.72
C LYS A 120 -2.77 13.06 19.93
N ASN A 121 -3.92 12.46 20.21
CA ASN A 121 -5.21 12.72 19.57
C ASN A 121 -5.39 12.15 18.15
N TRP A 122 -4.45 11.40 17.61
CA TRP A 122 -4.66 10.66 16.36
C TRP A 122 -5.72 9.57 16.58
N LYS A 123 -6.69 9.53 15.70
CA LYS A 123 -7.71 8.47 15.65
C LYS A 123 -8.05 8.22 14.19
N PRO A 124 -7.61 7.11 13.60
CA PRO A 124 -7.94 6.78 12.23
C PRO A 124 -9.45 6.58 12.06
N ASN A 125 -9.98 6.99 10.92
CA ASN A 125 -11.37 6.74 10.54
C ASN A 125 -11.53 6.08 9.16
N MET A 126 -10.42 5.84 8.48
CA MET A 126 -10.34 5.10 7.21
C MET A 126 -9.12 4.18 7.25
N LEU A 127 -9.25 2.96 6.74
CA LEU A 127 -8.15 2.02 6.59
C LEU A 127 -7.97 1.67 5.13
N LEU A 128 -6.71 1.54 4.71
CA LEU A 128 -6.33 0.97 3.42
C LEU A 128 -5.32 -0.14 3.68
N ASP A 129 -5.66 -1.37 3.33
CA ASP A 129 -4.87 -2.55 3.65
C ASP A 129 -4.55 -3.38 2.40
N ASP A 130 -3.46 -4.11 2.48
CA ASP A 130 -3.01 -5.04 1.45
C ASP A 130 -2.49 -6.31 2.11
N GLY A 131 -3.34 -7.33 2.15
CA GLY A 131 -3.05 -8.63 2.75
C GLY A 131 -3.72 -8.88 4.10
N GLY A 132 -4.28 -7.85 4.75
CA GLY A 132 -5.12 -7.99 5.92
C GLY A 132 -4.41 -7.87 7.27
N ASP A 133 -3.11 -7.56 7.33
CA ASP A 133 -2.36 -7.47 8.59
C ASP A 133 -2.78 -6.26 9.44
N LEU A 134 -2.95 -5.10 8.83
CA LEU A 134 -3.49 -3.92 9.50
C LEU A 134 -4.90 -4.21 10.03
N THR A 135 -5.74 -4.79 9.19
CA THR A 135 -7.12 -5.15 9.54
C THR A 135 -7.16 -6.12 10.71
N ALA A 136 -6.35 -7.18 10.68
CA ALA A 136 -6.26 -8.16 11.75
C ALA A 136 -5.80 -7.53 13.07
N MET A 137 -4.79 -6.67 13.01
CA MET A 137 -4.27 -5.95 14.17
C MET A 137 -5.32 -5.01 14.77
N MET A 138 -6.03 -4.25 13.93
CA MET A 138 -7.11 -3.37 14.37
C MET A 138 -8.24 -4.13 15.08
N HIS A 139 -8.64 -5.29 14.54
CA HIS A 139 -9.70 -6.12 15.14
C HIS A 139 -9.26 -6.84 16.41
N LYS A 140 -7.98 -7.14 16.56
CA LYS A 140 -7.44 -7.83 17.74
C LYS A 140 -7.10 -6.85 18.86
N ASP A 141 -6.27 -5.86 18.56
CA ASP A 141 -5.56 -5.06 19.54
C ASP A 141 -6.13 -3.64 19.72
N TYR A 142 -6.91 -3.13 18.73
CA TYR A 142 -7.40 -1.74 18.69
C TYR A 142 -8.92 -1.63 18.50
N LYS A 143 -9.69 -2.53 19.08
CA LYS A 143 -11.16 -2.59 18.91
C LYS A 143 -11.86 -1.27 19.25
N ASP A 144 -11.35 -0.52 20.21
CA ASP A 144 -11.96 0.78 20.58
C ASP A 144 -11.74 1.83 19.48
N LEU A 145 -10.62 1.79 18.77
CA LEU A 145 -10.38 2.66 17.62
C LEU A 145 -11.26 2.28 16.43
N LEU A 146 -11.61 1.01 16.26
CA LEU A 146 -12.54 0.58 15.21
C LEU A 146 -13.89 1.28 15.28
N LYS A 147 -14.34 1.71 16.45
CA LYS A 147 -15.58 2.48 16.61
C LYS A 147 -15.56 3.82 15.86
N THR A 148 -14.38 4.35 15.56
CA THR A 148 -14.20 5.58 14.78
C THR A 148 -13.99 5.33 13.29
N VAL A 149 -13.71 4.09 12.91
CA VAL A 149 -13.44 3.69 11.53
C VAL A 149 -14.73 3.56 10.74
N LYS A 150 -14.84 4.31 9.66
CA LYS A 150 -16.00 4.30 8.75
C LYS A 150 -15.98 3.14 7.75
N GLY A 151 -14.80 2.65 7.44
CA GLY A 151 -14.61 1.52 6.54
C GLY A 151 -13.15 1.29 6.19
N LEU A 152 -12.91 0.20 5.51
CA LEU A 152 -11.61 -0.20 5.00
C LEU A 152 -11.69 -0.54 3.50
N SER A 153 -10.58 -0.40 2.81
CA SER A 153 -10.38 -0.89 1.45
C SER A 153 -9.27 -1.94 1.47
N GLU A 154 -9.52 -3.09 0.85
CA GLU A 154 -8.55 -4.19 0.74
C GLU A 154 -8.12 -4.39 -0.71
N GLU A 155 -6.81 -4.38 -0.93
CA GLU A 155 -6.18 -4.39 -2.25
C GLU A 155 -6.11 -5.79 -2.85
N THR A 156 -5.88 -6.86 -2.03
CA THR A 156 -5.36 -8.12 -2.57
C THR A 156 -6.18 -9.35 -2.20
N THR A 157 -6.00 -10.42 -2.97
CA THR A 157 -6.75 -11.69 -2.85
C THR A 157 -6.64 -12.31 -1.44
N THR A 158 -5.46 -12.27 -0.82
CA THR A 158 -5.26 -12.88 0.51
C THR A 158 -6.05 -12.13 1.58
N GLY A 159 -6.04 -10.80 1.55
CA GLY A 159 -6.82 -9.98 2.46
C GLY A 159 -8.32 -10.16 2.25
N ILE A 160 -8.79 -10.21 1.00
CA ILE A 160 -10.21 -10.47 0.70
C ILE A 160 -10.66 -11.84 1.22
N LYS A 161 -9.83 -12.87 1.12
CA LYS A 161 -10.14 -14.18 1.73
C LYS A 161 -10.27 -14.08 3.24
N ALA A 162 -9.37 -13.34 3.89
CA ALA A 162 -9.43 -13.10 5.33
C ALA A 162 -10.71 -12.33 5.73
N LEU A 163 -11.06 -11.27 5.01
CA LEU A 163 -12.27 -10.48 5.23
C LEU A 163 -13.55 -11.32 5.09
N LYS A 164 -13.67 -12.11 4.01
CA LYS A 164 -14.81 -13.01 3.80
C LYS A 164 -14.96 -14.04 4.93
N LYS A 165 -13.83 -14.56 5.46
CA LYS A 165 -13.83 -15.43 6.62
C LYS A 165 -14.32 -14.69 7.87
N MET A 166 -13.80 -13.50 8.14
CA MET A 166 -14.22 -12.68 9.28
C MET A 166 -15.70 -12.31 9.19
N GLU A 167 -16.23 -12.02 8.01
CA GLU A 167 -17.65 -11.75 7.77
C GLU A 167 -18.51 -12.98 8.08
N ALA A 168 -18.15 -14.15 7.52
CA ALA A 168 -18.86 -15.42 7.79
C ALA A 168 -18.87 -15.77 9.28
N GLU A 169 -17.79 -15.48 10.01
CA GLU A 169 -17.67 -15.67 11.45
C GLU A 169 -18.31 -14.52 12.27
N LYS A 170 -18.93 -13.52 11.63
CA LYS A 170 -19.49 -12.32 12.27
C LYS A 170 -18.47 -11.55 13.13
N LYS A 171 -17.20 -11.57 12.72
CA LYS A 171 -16.08 -10.89 13.39
C LYS A 171 -15.63 -9.61 12.70
N LEU A 172 -16.09 -9.37 11.48
CA LEU A 172 -15.80 -8.13 10.75
C LEU A 172 -16.65 -6.99 11.34
N LEU A 173 -16.00 -6.02 11.96
CA LEU A 173 -16.65 -4.96 12.75
C LEU A 173 -16.87 -3.66 11.98
N VAL A 174 -16.32 -3.55 10.76
CA VAL A 174 -16.42 -2.35 9.92
C VAL A 174 -16.77 -2.72 8.48
N PRO A 175 -17.42 -1.85 7.71
CA PRO A 175 -17.63 -2.07 6.29
C PRO A 175 -16.29 -2.23 5.56
N ALA A 176 -16.24 -3.15 4.60
CA ALA A 176 -15.04 -3.42 3.80
C ALA A 176 -15.35 -3.32 2.31
N ILE A 177 -14.48 -2.62 1.57
CA ILE A 177 -14.53 -2.52 0.10
C ILE A 177 -13.50 -3.48 -0.48
N ASN A 178 -13.97 -4.43 -1.27
CA ASN A 178 -13.15 -5.35 -2.04
C ASN A 178 -12.66 -4.68 -3.33
N VAL A 179 -11.47 -4.10 -3.30
CA VAL A 179 -10.85 -3.48 -4.46
C VAL A 179 -10.29 -4.55 -5.41
N ASN A 180 -9.75 -5.66 -4.85
CA ASN A 180 -9.12 -6.71 -5.64
C ASN A 180 -10.04 -7.29 -6.74
N ASP A 181 -11.31 -7.53 -6.41
CA ASP A 181 -12.23 -8.19 -7.34
C ASP A 181 -12.92 -7.20 -8.29
N SER A 182 -12.60 -5.90 -8.24
CA SER A 182 -13.06 -4.98 -9.29
C SER A 182 -12.43 -5.38 -10.63
N VAL A 183 -13.21 -5.29 -11.70
CA VAL A 183 -12.75 -5.67 -13.05
C VAL A 183 -11.52 -4.88 -13.46
N THR A 184 -11.49 -3.58 -13.14
CA THR A 184 -10.37 -2.68 -13.44
C THR A 184 -9.13 -2.94 -12.59
N LYS A 185 -9.20 -3.77 -11.54
CA LYS A 185 -8.04 -4.19 -10.75
C LYS A 185 -7.60 -5.61 -11.13
N SER A 186 -8.37 -6.64 -10.80
CA SER A 186 -7.91 -8.03 -10.92
C SER A 186 -7.67 -8.49 -12.35
N LYS A 187 -8.45 -8.02 -13.31
CA LYS A 187 -8.31 -8.40 -14.72
C LYS A 187 -7.23 -7.61 -15.46
N PHE A 188 -6.70 -6.57 -14.84
CA PHE A 188 -5.58 -5.78 -15.35
C PHE A 188 -4.32 -6.00 -14.50
N ASP A 189 -4.31 -5.61 -13.23
CA ASP A 189 -3.14 -5.71 -12.37
C ASP A 189 -2.72 -7.17 -12.13
N ASN A 190 -3.62 -8.01 -11.59
CA ASN A 190 -3.25 -9.39 -11.24
C ASN A 190 -2.86 -10.22 -12.48
N LEU A 191 -3.45 -9.96 -13.64
CA LEU A 191 -3.19 -10.70 -14.87
C LEU A 191 -2.07 -10.04 -15.69
N TYR A 192 -2.33 -8.84 -16.21
CA TYR A 192 -1.40 -8.16 -17.12
C TYR A 192 -0.22 -7.54 -16.37
N GLY A 193 -0.43 -7.01 -15.15
CA GLY A 193 0.64 -6.50 -14.32
C GLY A 193 1.67 -7.58 -14.00
N CYS A 194 1.22 -8.77 -13.59
CA CYS A 194 2.13 -9.90 -13.34
C CYS A 194 2.80 -10.42 -14.63
N ARG A 195 2.10 -10.37 -15.77
CA ARG A 195 2.69 -10.71 -17.07
C ARG A 195 3.87 -9.81 -17.43
N GLU A 196 3.74 -8.51 -17.18
CA GLU A 196 4.82 -7.56 -17.46
C GLU A 196 5.95 -7.63 -16.42
N SER A 197 5.61 -7.77 -15.13
CA SER A 197 6.56 -7.57 -14.03
C SER A 197 7.35 -8.81 -13.63
N LEU A 198 6.86 -10.05 -13.89
CA LEU A 198 7.53 -11.25 -13.41
C LEU A 198 8.93 -11.41 -14.02
N VAL A 199 9.02 -11.43 -15.34
CA VAL A 199 10.30 -11.63 -16.05
C VAL A 199 11.22 -10.43 -15.85
N ASP A 200 10.67 -9.19 -15.81
CA ASP A 200 11.44 -8.00 -15.48
C ASP A 200 12.06 -8.11 -14.07
N GLY A 201 11.26 -8.52 -13.07
CA GLY A 201 11.74 -8.71 -11.71
C GLY A 201 12.83 -9.79 -11.60
N ILE A 202 12.67 -10.91 -12.27
CA ILE A 202 13.68 -11.98 -12.31
C ILE A 202 14.98 -11.46 -12.93
N LYS A 203 14.92 -10.76 -14.06
CA LYS A 203 16.10 -10.21 -14.73
C LYS A 203 16.83 -9.19 -13.86
N ARG A 204 16.10 -8.25 -13.25
CA ARG A 204 16.68 -7.26 -12.34
C ARG A 204 17.36 -7.89 -11.13
N ALA A 205 16.80 -8.97 -10.60
CA ALA A 205 17.33 -9.64 -9.40
C ALA A 205 18.54 -10.55 -9.70
N THR A 206 18.66 -11.08 -10.91
CA THR A 206 19.57 -12.21 -11.19
C THR A 206 20.48 -12.05 -12.40
N ASP A 207 20.22 -11.10 -13.29
CA ASP A 207 20.87 -10.95 -14.62
C ASP A 207 20.78 -12.22 -15.50
N VAL A 208 19.86 -13.14 -15.18
CA VAL A 208 19.74 -14.43 -15.87
C VAL A 208 19.05 -14.28 -17.22
N MET A 209 19.60 -14.90 -18.25
CA MET A 209 18.91 -15.07 -19.52
C MET A 209 17.76 -16.08 -19.37
N MET A 210 16.54 -15.69 -19.74
CA MET A 210 15.34 -16.53 -19.61
C MET A 210 15.26 -17.60 -20.69
N SER A 211 15.81 -17.33 -21.87
CA SER A 211 15.78 -18.21 -23.01
C SER A 211 16.36 -19.59 -22.70
N GLY A 212 15.70 -20.65 -23.17
CA GLY A 212 16.14 -22.03 -23.00
C GLY A 212 15.95 -22.62 -21.60
N LYS A 213 15.26 -21.92 -20.67
CA LYS A 213 14.99 -22.43 -19.34
C LYS A 213 13.56 -22.98 -19.22
N THR A 214 13.41 -23.96 -18.34
CA THR A 214 12.08 -24.48 -17.96
C THR A 214 11.63 -23.76 -16.69
N ALA A 215 10.43 -23.17 -16.74
CA ALA A 215 9.80 -22.53 -15.60
C ALA A 215 8.59 -23.34 -15.14
N ILE A 216 8.40 -23.44 -13.82
CA ILE A 216 7.22 -24.03 -13.20
C ILE A 216 6.46 -22.91 -12.51
N VAL A 217 5.18 -22.72 -12.86
CA VAL A 217 4.29 -21.77 -12.22
C VAL A 217 3.33 -22.53 -11.31
N ALA A 218 3.48 -22.35 -10.00
CA ALA A 218 2.63 -22.99 -9.00
C ALA A 218 1.37 -22.17 -8.77
N GLY A 219 0.24 -22.61 -9.32
CA GLY A 219 -1.06 -21.92 -9.27
C GLY A 219 -1.48 -21.37 -10.64
N PHE A 220 -2.79 -21.33 -10.91
CA PHE A 220 -3.33 -20.91 -12.20
C PHE A 220 -4.57 -19.99 -12.05
N GLY A 221 -4.55 -19.10 -11.05
CA GLY A 221 -5.44 -17.95 -10.93
C GLY A 221 -4.98 -16.80 -11.85
N ASP A 222 -5.52 -15.59 -11.68
CA ASP A 222 -5.16 -14.46 -12.55
C ASP A 222 -3.65 -14.18 -12.54
N VAL A 223 -3.03 -14.16 -11.37
CA VAL A 223 -1.57 -13.99 -11.20
C VAL A 223 -0.79 -15.13 -11.89
N GLY A 224 -1.18 -16.39 -11.65
CA GLY A 224 -0.50 -17.53 -12.25
C GLY A 224 -0.63 -17.57 -13.78
N LYS A 225 -1.79 -17.21 -14.31
CA LYS A 225 -2.00 -17.08 -15.78
C LYS A 225 -1.15 -15.96 -16.38
N GLY A 226 -1.10 -14.81 -15.72
CA GLY A 226 -0.22 -13.70 -16.11
C GLY A 226 1.24 -14.11 -16.11
N SER A 227 1.69 -14.72 -15.02
CA SER A 227 3.07 -15.22 -14.85
C SER A 227 3.45 -16.26 -15.90
N ALA A 228 2.55 -17.18 -16.23
CA ALA A 228 2.80 -18.18 -17.27
C ALA A 228 2.84 -17.61 -18.69
N ALA A 229 2.11 -16.51 -18.92
CA ALA A 229 2.10 -15.82 -20.21
C ALA A 229 3.32 -14.91 -20.42
N SER A 230 4.00 -14.51 -19.35
CA SER A 230 5.24 -13.72 -19.39
C SER A 230 6.36 -14.47 -20.10
#